data_8d3a892a3bb6f1d8b83e3bb8232e39a5
#
_entry.id   8d3a892a3bb6f1d8b83e3bb8232e39a5
#
_cell.length_a   1.000
_cell.length_b   1.000
_cell.length_c   1.000
_cell.angle_alpha   90.00
_cell.angle_beta   90.00
_cell.angle_gamma   90.00
#
_symmetry.space_group_name_H-M   'P 1'
#
loop_
_entity.id
_entity.type
_entity.pdbx_description
1 polymer ?
#
loop_
_entity_poly.entity_id
_entity_poly.type
_entity_poly.pdbx_seq_one_letter_code
_entity_poly.pdbx_strand_id
1 'polypeptide(L)'
;TQTFFISKSIGFLIRIIIFYIDKNIMNNNLFNQFFLQLNVIDWFSLLFTAVIQYYLFTRSTNFLKKIINFSGTIIYLSMIFFVFLVYSRFKQELFPALNTVFIFPETIEFQNLISLLTVFGTMFAYFSIILVNFGDYSRNLKNNFELKIGNYSLLLNIFLFSLMAVLITLGADIFFNKQLINLDRVLTNPTDIIGQLDN
;
A
#
# COMPACT_ATOMS: atom_id res chain seq x y z
N THR A 1 5.42 -7.72 -12.26
CA THR A 1 5.19 -7.77 -10.80
C THR A 1 4.21 -6.70 -10.34
N GLN A 2 4.40 -5.40 -10.63
CA GLN A 2 3.49 -4.32 -10.22
C GLN A 2 2.07 -4.49 -10.75
N THR A 3 1.90 -4.86 -12.02
CA THR A 3 0.59 -5.16 -12.62
C THR A 3 -0.17 -6.22 -11.84
N PHE A 4 0.53 -7.26 -11.37
CA PHE A 4 -0.06 -8.32 -10.58
C PHE A 4 -0.57 -7.83 -9.22
N PHE A 5 0.20 -7.00 -8.51
CA PHE A 5 -0.24 -6.43 -7.23
C PHE A 5 -1.45 -5.50 -7.40
N ILE A 6 -1.45 -4.67 -8.45
CA ILE A 6 -2.59 -3.80 -8.76
C ILE A 6 -3.83 -4.66 -9.09
N SER A 7 -3.67 -5.71 -9.89
CA SER A 7 -4.78 -6.61 -10.25
C SER A 7 -5.35 -7.33 -9.03
N LYS A 8 -4.50 -7.79 -8.11
CA LYS A 8 -4.93 -8.38 -6.82
C LYS A 8 -5.75 -7.38 -6.00
N SER A 9 -5.28 -6.15 -5.86
CA SER A 9 -6.02 -5.11 -5.11
C SER A 9 -7.39 -4.82 -5.74
N ILE A 10 -7.47 -4.75 -7.08
CA ILE A 10 -8.74 -4.61 -7.80
C ILE A 10 -9.63 -5.83 -7.58
N GLY A 11 -9.06 -7.05 -7.63
CA GLY A 11 -9.78 -8.28 -7.37
C GLY A 11 -10.41 -8.31 -5.96
N PHE A 12 -9.68 -7.85 -4.93
CA PHE A 12 -10.23 -7.70 -3.58
C PHE A 12 -11.37 -6.70 -3.51
N LEU A 13 -11.24 -5.53 -4.16
CA LEU A 13 -12.32 -4.55 -4.21
C LEU A 13 -13.57 -5.12 -4.89
N ILE A 14 -13.41 -5.86 -5.98
CA ILE A 14 -14.53 -6.53 -6.66
C ILE A 14 -15.21 -7.54 -5.73
N ARG A 15 -14.45 -8.34 -4.99
CA ARG A 15 -14.99 -9.29 -4.01
C ARG A 15 -15.79 -8.61 -2.92
N ILE A 16 -15.26 -7.53 -2.34
CA ILE A 16 -15.97 -6.73 -1.32
C ILE A 16 -17.30 -6.21 -1.88
N ILE A 17 -17.30 -5.68 -3.10
CA ILE A 17 -18.51 -5.17 -3.74
C ILE A 17 -19.52 -6.30 -3.96
N ILE A 18 -19.08 -7.45 -4.49
CA ILE A 18 -19.96 -8.63 -4.71
C ILE A 18 -20.52 -9.13 -3.38
N PHE A 19 -19.68 -9.24 -2.35
CA PHE A 19 -20.12 -9.66 -1.02
C PHE A 19 -21.19 -8.73 -0.41
N TYR A 20 -21.06 -7.42 -0.68
CA TYR A 20 -22.03 -6.44 -0.19
C TYR A 20 -23.37 -6.50 -0.95
N ILE A 21 -23.35 -6.90 -2.24
CA ILE A 21 -24.56 -7.05 -3.05
C ILE A 21 -25.25 -8.38 -2.72
N ASP A 22 -24.54 -9.50 -2.73
CA ASP A 22 -25.11 -10.81 -2.41
C ASP A 22 -24.01 -11.79 -1.97
N LYS A 23 -24.07 -12.20 -0.69
CA LYS A 23 -23.14 -13.17 -0.08
C LYS A 23 -23.18 -14.54 -0.77
N ASN A 24 -24.31 -14.93 -1.34
CA ASN A 24 -24.48 -16.26 -1.96
C ASN A 24 -23.74 -16.38 -3.30
N ILE A 25 -23.47 -15.28 -3.99
CA ILE A 25 -22.74 -15.30 -5.26
C ILE A 25 -21.31 -15.81 -5.05
N MET A 26 -20.66 -15.47 -3.93
CA MET A 26 -19.29 -15.92 -3.61
C MET A 26 -19.19 -17.43 -3.38
N ASN A 27 -20.29 -18.08 -2.94
CA ASN A 27 -20.34 -19.53 -2.74
C ASN A 27 -20.54 -20.32 -4.03
N ASN A 28 -20.69 -19.66 -5.17
CA ASN A 28 -20.88 -20.33 -6.45
C ASN A 28 -19.58 -21.02 -6.89
N ASN A 29 -19.69 -22.29 -7.32
CA ASN A 29 -18.55 -23.10 -7.77
C ASN A 29 -17.68 -22.43 -8.85
N LEU A 30 -18.25 -21.54 -9.66
CA LEU A 30 -17.52 -20.79 -10.69
C LEU A 30 -16.45 -19.85 -10.09
N PHE A 31 -16.70 -19.25 -8.92
CA PHE A 31 -15.73 -18.36 -8.27
C PHE A 31 -14.66 -19.11 -7.49
N ASN A 32 -14.92 -20.39 -7.17
CA ASN A 32 -13.98 -21.26 -6.46
C ASN A 32 -13.10 -22.10 -7.38
N GLN A 33 -13.27 -22.00 -8.71
CA GLN A 33 -12.39 -22.68 -9.65
C GLN A 33 -11.08 -21.90 -9.82
N PHE A 34 -9.97 -22.61 -9.63
CA PHE A 34 -8.63 -22.08 -9.82
C PHE A 34 -8.05 -22.55 -11.14
N PHE A 35 -7.62 -21.61 -11.97
CA PHE A 35 -6.81 -21.87 -13.14
C PHE A 35 -5.49 -21.11 -12.99
N LEU A 36 -4.35 -21.84 -13.04
CA LEU A 36 -3.00 -21.27 -12.78
C LEU A 36 -2.92 -20.52 -11.46
N GLN A 37 -3.51 -21.05 -10.39
CA GLN A 37 -3.58 -20.46 -9.05
C GLN A 37 -4.34 -19.12 -8.96
N LEU A 38 -5.07 -18.74 -10.00
CA LEU A 38 -5.93 -17.56 -10.03
C LEU A 38 -7.38 -18.00 -10.18
N ASN A 39 -8.28 -17.37 -9.44
CA ASN A 39 -9.70 -17.58 -9.63
C ASN A 39 -10.27 -16.66 -10.74
N VAL A 40 -11.53 -16.85 -11.10
CA VAL A 40 -12.18 -16.10 -12.19
C VAL A 40 -12.13 -14.59 -11.93
N ILE A 41 -12.31 -14.15 -10.69
CA ILE A 41 -12.25 -12.72 -10.31
C ILE A 41 -10.82 -12.17 -10.50
N ASP A 42 -9.81 -12.95 -10.12
CA ASP A 42 -8.39 -12.54 -10.28
C ASP A 42 -8.01 -12.44 -11.77
N TRP A 43 -8.51 -13.35 -12.61
CA TRP A 43 -8.33 -13.27 -14.06
C TRP A 43 -9.01 -12.04 -14.65
N PHE A 44 -10.25 -11.78 -14.26
CA PHE A 44 -10.98 -10.59 -14.71
C PHE A 44 -10.26 -9.31 -14.29
N SER A 45 -9.83 -9.22 -13.04
CA SER A 45 -9.10 -8.06 -12.53
C SER A 45 -7.75 -7.87 -13.22
N LEU A 46 -7.06 -8.96 -13.58
CA LEU A 46 -5.80 -8.90 -14.33
C LEU A 46 -6.00 -8.37 -15.76
N LEU A 47 -7.00 -8.89 -16.46
CA LEU A 47 -7.34 -8.42 -17.80
C LEU A 47 -7.79 -6.95 -17.77
N PHE A 48 -8.63 -6.58 -16.82
CA PHE A 48 -9.10 -5.21 -16.63
C PHE A 48 -7.92 -4.25 -16.37
N THR A 49 -7.01 -4.64 -15.48
CA THR A 49 -5.80 -3.87 -15.19
C THR A 49 -4.92 -3.71 -16.44
N ALA A 50 -4.73 -4.78 -17.22
CA ALA A 50 -3.95 -4.75 -18.44
C ALA A 50 -4.56 -3.80 -19.50
N VAL A 51 -5.87 -3.81 -19.66
CA VAL A 51 -6.60 -2.91 -20.58
C VAL A 51 -6.44 -1.46 -20.12
N ILE A 52 -6.60 -1.18 -18.83
CA ILE A 52 -6.40 0.18 -18.29
C ILE A 52 -4.98 0.65 -18.51
N GLN A 53 -3.98 -0.18 -18.24
CA GLN A 53 -2.57 0.15 -18.44
C GLN A 53 -2.29 0.45 -19.94
N TYR A 54 -2.77 -0.41 -20.84
CA TYR A 54 -2.63 -0.18 -22.28
C TYR A 54 -3.25 1.15 -22.68
N TYR A 55 -4.47 1.44 -22.24
CA TYR A 55 -5.14 2.71 -22.50
C TYR A 55 -4.35 3.92 -22.00
N LEU A 56 -3.79 3.84 -20.79
CA LEU A 56 -2.99 4.92 -20.20
C LEU A 56 -1.70 5.15 -21.00
N PHE A 57 -1.01 4.07 -21.41
CA PHE A 57 0.23 4.17 -22.17
C PHE A 57 0.04 4.74 -23.59
N THR A 58 -1.14 4.57 -24.18
CA THR A 58 -1.45 5.14 -25.50
C THR A 58 -1.80 6.63 -25.47
N ARG A 59 -1.99 7.20 -24.27
CA ARG A 59 -2.35 8.61 -24.12
C ARG A 59 -1.14 9.54 -24.02
N SER A 60 -1.39 10.83 -24.26
CA SER A 60 -0.35 11.86 -24.19
C SER A 60 0.21 12.02 -22.76
N THR A 61 1.48 12.45 -22.68
CA THR A 61 2.17 12.74 -21.41
C THR A 61 1.42 13.76 -20.56
N ASN A 62 0.73 14.73 -21.16
CA ASN A 62 -0.07 15.72 -20.45
C ASN A 62 -1.30 15.09 -19.75
N PHE A 63 -1.91 14.09 -20.37
CA PHE A 63 -3.01 13.34 -19.79
C PHE A 63 -2.53 12.52 -18.59
N LEU A 64 -1.40 11.83 -18.71
CA LEU A 64 -0.79 11.09 -17.62
C LEU A 64 -0.45 11.99 -16.42
N LYS A 65 0.13 13.17 -16.65
CA LYS A 65 0.42 14.15 -15.60
C LYS A 65 -0.84 14.55 -14.84
N LYS A 66 -1.96 14.79 -15.53
CA LYS A 66 -3.25 15.13 -14.88
C LYS A 66 -3.76 13.99 -14.01
N ILE A 67 -3.70 12.75 -14.50
CA ILE A 67 -4.13 11.57 -13.74
C ILE A 67 -3.26 11.39 -12.50
N ILE A 68 -1.93 11.48 -12.62
CA ILE A 68 -1.01 11.32 -11.49
C ILE A 68 -1.29 12.37 -10.42
N ASN A 69 -1.46 13.64 -10.81
CA ASN A 69 -1.76 14.70 -9.85
C ASN A 69 -3.11 14.48 -9.16
N PHE A 70 -4.13 14.08 -9.90
CA PHE A 70 -5.45 13.80 -9.34
C PHE A 70 -5.42 12.59 -8.40
N SER A 71 -4.78 11.50 -8.82
CA SER A 71 -4.64 10.28 -8.00
C SER A 71 -3.83 10.53 -6.74
N GLY A 72 -2.73 11.30 -6.84
CA GLY A 72 -1.92 11.66 -5.68
C GLY A 72 -2.74 12.41 -4.63
N THR A 73 -3.54 13.39 -5.05
CA THR A 73 -4.41 14.14 -4.14
C THR A 73 -5.44 13.23 -3.46
N ILE A 74 -6.08 12.32 -4.21
CA ILE A 74 -7.06 11.37 -3.65
C ILE A 74 -6.39 10.45 -2.62
N ILE A 75 -5.20 9.92 -2.94
CA ILE A 75 -4.46 9.04 -2.04
C ILE A 75 -4.16 9.76 -0.72
N TYR A 76 -3.65 11.00 -0.77
CA TYR A 76 -3.38 11.75 0.45
C TYR A 76 -4.64 12.03 1.27
N LEU A 77 -5.72 12.45 0.63
CA LEU A 77 -6.99 12.68 1.31
C LEU A 77 -7.54 11.40 1.96
N SER A 78 -7.47 10.28 1.27
CA SER A 78 -7.90 8.98 1.82
C SER A 78 -7.03 8.55 3.00
N MET A 79 -5.71 8.72 2.93
CA MET A 79 -4.81 8.39 4.04
C MET A 79 -5.07 9.27 5.26
N ILE A 80 -5.25 10.58 5.08
CA ILE A 80 -5.61 11.49 6.17
C ILE A 80 -6.94 11.06 6.81
N PHE A 81 -7.93 10.71 5.97
CA PHE A 81 -9.21 10.22 6.45
C PHE A 81 -9.08 8.93 7.28
N PHE A 82 -8.28 7.96 6.80
CA PHE A 82 -8.03 6.73 7.56
C PHE A 82 -7.27 6.98 8.86
N VAL A 83 -6.26 7.83 8.86
CA VAL A 83 -5.56 8.23 10.10
C VAL A 83 -6.53 8.86 11.09
N PHE A 84 -7.42 9.72 10.62
CA PHE A 84 -8.44 10.34 11.47
C PHE A 84 -9.40 9.28 12.05
N LEU A 85 -9.86 8.31 11.26
CA LEU A 85 -10.70 7.21 11.73
C LEU A 85 -9.98 6.36 12.80
N VAL A 86 -8.73 5.97 12.54
CA VAL A 86 -7.92 5.21 13.49
C VAL A 86 -7.73 5.99 14.79
N TYR A 87 -7.34 7.26 14.68
CA TYR A 87 -7.16 8.11 15.86
C TYR A 87 -8.45 8.28 16.67
N SER A 88 -9.58 8.54 16.02
CA SER A 88 -10.85 8.74 16.70
C SER A 88 -11.32 7.47 17.45
N ARG A 89 -11.01 6.29 16.91
CA ARG A 89 -11.51 5.01 17.43
C ARG A 89 -10.56 4.34 18.42
N PHE A 90 -9.25 4.53 18.27
CA PHE A 90 -8.21 3.82 19.01
C PHE A 90 -7.22 4.72 19.74
N LYS A 91 -7.59 5.97 20.03
CA LYS A 91 -6.70 6.98 20.64
C LYS A 91 -5.94 6.47 21.87
N GLN A 92 -6.59 5.72 22.76
CA GLN A 92 -5.99 5.26 24.01
C GLN A 92 -4.96 4.13 23.82
N GLU A 93 -5.09 3.35 22.76
CA GLU A 93 -4.25 2.18 22.46
C GLU A 93 -3.14 2.50 21.46
N LEU A 94 -3.37 3.50 20.61
CA LEU A 94 -2.45 3.87 19.56
C LEU A 94 -1.11 4.38 20.11
N PHE A 95 -1.12 5.21 21.16
CA PHE A 95 0.10 5.73 21.77
C PHE A 95 0.96 4.66 22.46
N PRO A 96 0.40 3.75 23.29
CA PRO A 96 1.16 2.62 23.80
C PRO A 96 1.73 1.72 22.69
N ALA A 97 0.93 1.42 21.63
CA ALA A 97 1.38 0.63 20.51
C ALA A 97 2.53 1.30 19.72
N LEU A 98 2.47 2.62 19.53
CA LEU A 98 3.58 3.37 18.94
C LEU A 98 4.85 3.26 19.76
N ASN A 99 4.74 3.39 21.07
CA ASN A 99 5.91 3.27 21.96
C ASN A 99 6.56 1.89 21.83
N THR A 100 5.78 0.80 21.75
CA THR A 100 6.35 -0.55 21.60
C THR A 100 7.09 -0.74 20.28
N VAL A 101 6.63 -0.09 19.21
CA VAL A 101 7.31 -0.15 17.90
C VAL A 101 8.64 0.62 17.90
N PHE A 102 8.73 1.71 18.67
CA PHE A 102 9.94 2.54 18.75
C PHE A 102 10.91 2.16 19.88
N ILE A 103 10.55 1.20 20.72
CA ILE A 103 11.50 0.64 21.71
C ILE A 103 12.49 -0.26 20.97
N PHE A 104 13.74 0.19 20.90
CA PHE A 104 14.82 -0.66 20.41
C PHE A 104 15.11 -1.75 21.44
N PRO A 105 15.27 -3.02 21.04
CA PRO A 105 15.69 -4.06 21.95
C PRO A 105 17.05 -3.74 22.56
N GLU A 106 17.18 -3.91 23.87
CA GLU A 106 18.44 -3.62 24.61
C GLU A 106 19.60 -4.49 24.14
N THR A 107 19.30 -5.67 23.58
CA THR A 107 20.30 -6.60 23.03
C THR A 107 20.08 -6.77 21.53
N ILE A 108 21.12 -6.47 20.74
CA ILE A 108 21.09 -6.72 19.30
C ILE A 108 21.46 -8.20 19.08
N GLU A 109 20.45 -9.06 19.01
CA GLU A 109 20.61 -10.44 18.59
C GLU A 109 20.94 -10.50 17.09
N PHE A 110 21.68 -11.54 16.67
CA PHE A 110 22.07 -11.74 15.28
C PHE A 110 20.85 -11.78 14.33
N GLN A 111 19.72 -12.32 14.76
CA GLN A 111 18.46 -12.33 14.00
C GLN A 111 17.91 -10.92 13.77
N ASN A 112 18.03 -10.03 14.74
CA ASN A 112 17.62 -8.62 14.61
C ASN A 112 18.49 -7.87 13.60
N LEU A 113 19.80 -8.20 13.53
CA LEU A 113 20.72 -7.65 12.53
C LEU A 113 20.34 -8.09 11.10
N ILE A 114 20.01 -9.38 10.91
CA ILE A 114 19.56 -9.89 9.61
C ILE A 114 18.26 -9.22 9.18
N SER A 115 17.30 -9.07 10.09
CA SER A 115 16.04 -8.37 9.81
C SER A 115 16.28 -6.92 9.41
N LEU A 116 17.16 -6.22 10.11
CA LEU A 116 17.55 -4.85 9.82
C LEU A 116 18.22 -4.73 8.45
N LEU A 117 19.16 -5.62 8.11
CA LEU A 117 19.80 -5.67 6.80
C LEU A 117 18.81 -5.98 5.68
N THR A 118 17.81 -6.84 5.92
CA THR A 118 16.76 -7.15 4.96
C THR A 118 15.90 -5.93 4.68
N VAL A 119 15.49 -5.20 5.72
CA VAL A 119 14.74 -3.94 5.58
C VAL A 119 15.56 -2.89 4.81
N PHE A 120 16.84 -2.72 5.16
CA PHE A 120 17.74 -1.82 4.43
C PHE A 120 17.87 -2.21 2.97
N GLY A 121 18.09 -3.50 2.69
CA GLY A 121 18.22 -4.02 1.33
C GLY A 121 16.96 -3.79 0.49
N THR A 122 15.78 -4.03 1.05
CA THR A 122 14.50 -3.78 0.37
C THR A 122 14.26 -2.30 0.12
N MET A 123 14.55 -1.44 1.11
CA MET A 123 14.46 0.01 0.93
C MET A 123 15.42 0.50 -0.15
N PHE A 124 16.68 0.06 -0.12
CA PHE A 124 17.68 0.43 -1.11
C PHE A 124 17.26 -0.02 -2.52
N ALA A 125 16.79 -1.26 -2.66
CA ALA A 125 16.29 -1.77 -3.93
C ALA A 125 15.09 -0.96 -4.46
N TYR A 126 14.17 -0.56 -3.59
CA TYR A 126 13.01 0.24 -3.96
C TYR A 126 13.41 1.66 -4.41
N PHE A 127 14.29 2.31 -3.67
CA PHE A 127 14.75 3.68 -4.00
C PHE A 127 15.79 3.72 -5.11
N SER A 128 16.47 2.61 -5.42
CA SER A 128 17.43 2.53 -6.54
C SER A 128 16.82 2.92 -7.88
N ILE A 129 15.54 2.61 -8.09
CA ILE A 129 14.78 2.99 -9.29
C ILE A 129 14.73 4.52 -9.43
N ILE A 130 14.52 5.23 -8.33
CA ILE A 130 14.48 6.71 -8.34
C ILE A 130 15.87 7.27 -8.63
N LEU A 131 16.93 6.67 -8.07
CA LEU A 131 18.32 7.07 -8.33
C LEU A 131 18.71 6.86 -9.80
N VAL A 132 18.39 5.70 -10.37
CA VAL A 132 18.69 5.39 -11.79
C VAL A 132 17.95 6.33 -12.73
N ASN A 133 16.68 6.66 -12.43
CA ASN A 133 15.85 7.52 -13.26
C ASN A 133 15.98 9.02 -12.90
N PHE A 134 16.89 9.37 -11.98
CA PHE A 134 17.05 10.76 -11.54
C PHE A 134 17.37 11.72 -12.70
N GLY A 135 18.17 11.27 -13.66
CA GLY A 135 18.49 12.00 -14.87
C GLY A 135 17.25 12.37 -15.70
N ASP A 136 16.30 11.44 -15.83
CA ASP A 136 15.06 11.67 -16.57
C ASP A 136 14.11 12.64 -15.82
N TYR A 137 14.04 12.55 -14.49
CA TYR A 137 13.26 13.50 -13.70
C TYR A 137 13.85 14.90 -13.71
N SER A 138 15.18 15.02 -13.62
CA SER A 138 15.89 16.31 -13.59
C SER A 138 15.94 17.00 -14.95
N ARG A 139 15.81 16.25 -16.04
CA ARG A 139 15.90 16.75 -17.42
C ARG A 139 14.87 17.83 -17.74
N ASN A 140 13.70 17.79 -17.11
CA ASN A 140 12.61 18.73 -17.34
C ASN A 140 12.60 19.94 -16.39
N LEU A 141 13.60 20.04 -15.50
CA LEU A 141 13.70 21.14 -14.55
C LEU A 141 14.42 22.35 -15.16
N LYS A 142 13.89 23.54 -14.90
CA LYS A 142 14.41 24.77 -15.50
C LYS A 142 15.64 25.30 -14.77
N ASN A 143 15.71 25.13 -13.45
CA ASN A 143 16.74 25.70 -12.59
C ASN A 143 17.15 24.75 -11.45
N ASN A 144 18.39 24.93 -10.95
CA ASN A 144 18.88 24.22 -9.76
C ASN A 144 18.04 24.47 -8.50
N PHE A 145 17.35 25.61 -8.43
CA PHE A 145 16.45 25.93 -7.33
C PHE A 145 15.20 25.02 -7.33
N GLU A 146 14.59 24.81 -8.48
CA GLU A 146 13.45 23.87 -8.64
C GLU A 146 13.85 22.44 -8.27
N LEU A 147 15.07 22.03 -8.62
CA LEU A 147 15.61 20.72 -8.26
C LEU A 147 15.75 20.57 -6.73
N LYS A 148 16.27 21.57 -6.04
CA LYS A 148 16.39 21.56 -4.57
C LYS A 148 15.02 21.50 -3.92
N ILE A 149 14.06 22.33 -4.33
CA ILE A 149 12.69 22.30 -3.79
C ILE A 149 12.03 20.96 -4.05
N GLY A 150 12.18 20.39 -5.26
CA GLY A 150 11.66 19.08 -5.59
C GLY A 150 12.19 17.98 -4.68
N ASN A 151 13.50 17.97 -4.41
CA ASN A 151 14.12 17.00 -3.52
C ASN A 151 13.65 17.15 -2.06
N TYR A 152 13.53 18.37 -1.54
CA TYR A 152 12.98 18.61 -0.20
C TYR A 152 11.52 18.20 -0.11
N SER A 153 10.73 18.52 -1.13
CA SER A 153 9.33 18.11 -1.21
C SER A 153 9.20 16.57 -1.24
N LEU A 154 10.07 15.89 -1.98
CA LEU A 154 10.10 14.43 -2.04
C LEU A 154 10.41 13.81 -0.68
N LEU A 155 11.44 14.32 0.03
CA LEU A 155 11.78 13.86 1.38
C LEU A 155 10.63 14.07 2.36
N LEU A 156 10.02 15.24 2.35
CA LEU A 156 8.88 15.57 3.20
C LEU A 156 7.69 14.63 2.90
N ASN A 157 7.39 14.41 1.63
CA ASN A 157 6.31 13.52 1.20
C ASN A 157 6.55 12.09 1.65
N ILE A 158 7.76 11.55 1.48
CA ILE A 158 8.11 10.20 1.93
C ILE A 158 7.94 10.10 3.45
N PHE A 159 8.41 11.08 4.21
CA PHE A 159 8.29 11.08 5.66
C PHE A 159 6.82 11.11 6.12
N LEU A 160 6.01 12.03 5.58
CA LEU A 160 4.59 12.13 5.91
C LEU A 160 3.81 10.87 5.51
N PHE A 161 4.08 10.34 4.32
CA PHE A 161 3.45 9.13 3.83
C PHE A 161 3.79 7.92 4.71
N SER A 162 5.06 7.75 5.08
CA SER A 162 5.51 6.67 5.96
C SER A 162 4.87 6.77 7.34
N LEU A 163 4.79 7.97 7.90
CA LEU A 163 4.17 8.19 9.21
C LEU A 163 2.68 7.84 9.17
N MET A 164 1.95 8.27 8.15
CA MET A 164 0.54 7.91 7.98
C MET A 164 0.37 6.40 7.78
N ALA A 165 1.23 5.77 6.99
CA ALA A 165 1.19 4.33 6.76
C ALA A 165 1.39 3.54 8.05
N VAL A 166 2.36 3.93 8.89
CA VAL A 166 2.60 3.30 10.21
C VAL A 166 1.38 3.45 11.10
N LEU A 167 0.77 4.63 11.17
CA LEU A 167 -0.42 4.85 11.99
C LEU A 167 -1.62 4.00 11.53
N ILE A 168 -1.83 3.87 10.22
CA ILE A 168 -2.91 3.06 9.66
C ILE A 168 -2.67 1.57 9.94
N THR A 169 -1.44 1.08 9.76
CA THR A 169 -1.11 -0.33 10.01
C THR A 169 -1.23 -0.69 11.48
N LEU A 170 -0.78 0.17 12.40
CA LEU A 170 -0.98 -0.03 13.84
C LEU A 170 -2.47 -0.01 14.22
N GLY A 171 -3.24 0.90 13.64
CA GLY A 171 -4.68 0.93 13.86
C GLY A 171 -5.39 -0.32 13.35
N ALA A 172 -4.98 -0.85 12.21
CA ALA A 172 -5.48 -2.10 11.68
C ALA A 172 -5.10 -3.27 12.60
N ASP A 173 -3.85 -3.33 13.06
CA ASP A 173 -3.39 -4.36 13.99
C ASP A 173 -4.19 -4.35 15.31
N ILE A 174 -4.40 -3.18 15.91
CA ILE A 174 -5.24 -3.03 17.12
C ILE A 174 -6.67 -3.50 16.85
N PHE A 175 -7.24 -3.16 15.70
CA PHE A 175 -8.59 -3.55 15.32
C PHE A 175 -8.72 -5.07 15.22
N PHE A 176 -7.79 -5.74 14.55
CA PHE A 176 -7.83 -7.19 14.35
C PHE A 176 -7.46 -7.98 15.62
N ASN A 177 -6.48 -7.52 16.39
CA ASN A 177 -6.12 -8.18 17.67
C ASN A 177 -7.25 -8.14 18.70
N LYS A 178 -8.12 -7.13 18.66
CA LYS A 178 -9.33 -7.13 19.50
C LYS A 178 -10.38 -8.14 19.05
N GLN A 179 -10.44 -8.45 17.76
CA GLN A 179 -11.42 -9.40 17.20
C GLN A 179 -10.90 -10.84 17.14
N LEU A 180 -9.60 -11.02 17.01
CA LEU A 180 -8.93 -12.30 16.79
C LEU A 180 -7.86 -12.49 17.88
N ILE A 181 -8.21 -13.21 18.90
CA ILE A 181 -7.48 -13.38 20.18
C ILE A 181 -6.04 -13.92 20.06
N ASN A 182 -5.53 -14.27 18.86
CA ASN A 182 -4.19 -14.86 18.67
C ASN A 182 -3.57 -14.53 17.30
N LEU A 183 -3.29 -13.26 17.01
CA LEU A 183 -2.43 -12.92 15.89
C LEU A 183 -1.02 -12.61 16.42
N ASP A 184 -0.12 -13.60 16.36
CA ASP A 184 1.31 -13.43 16.62
C ASP A 184 2.04 -12.62 15.51
N ARG A 185 1.31 -11.99 14.60
CA ARG A 185 1.84 -11.21 13.47
C ARG A 185 1.21 -9.83 13.42
N VAL A 186 2.04 -8.81 13.31
CA VAL A 186 1.59 -7.49 12.84
C VAL A 186 1.24 -7.61 11.36
N LEU A 187 0.00 -7.33 10.99
CA LEU A 187 -0.46 -7.32 9.61
C LEU A 187 0.12 -6.11 8.89
N THR A 188 1.23 -6.30 8.21
CA THR A 188 1.93 -5.23 7.50
C THR A 188 1.51 -5.11 6.04
N ASN A 189 0.88 -6.16 5.50
CA ASN A 189 0.50 -6.19 4.09
C ASN A 189 -0.97 -5.76 3.94
N PRO A 190 -1.29 -4.69 3.19
CA PRO A 190 -2.66 -4.25 2.96
C PRO A 190 -3.57 -5.33 2.36
N THR A 191 -3.03 -6.25 1.56
CA THR A 191 -3.81 -7.35 0.97
C THR A 191 -4.26 -8.36 2.01
N ASP A 192 -3.43 -8.61 3.03
CA ASP A 192 -3.77 -9.53 4.12
C ASP A 192 -4.82 -8.90 5.05
N ILE A 193 -4.75 -7.58 5.26
CA ILE A 193 -5.76 -6.82 6.00
C ILE A 193 -7.11 -6.93 5.33
N ILE A 194 -7.17 -6.72 4.01
CA ILE A 194 -8.42 -6.79 3.24
C ILE A 194 -8.96 -8.23 3.22
N GLY A 195 -8.09 -9.23 3.06
CA GLY A 195 -8.49 -10.64 3.07
C GLY A 195 -9.09 -11.12 4.39
N GLN A 196 -8.78 -10.48 5.51
CA GLN A 196 -9.38 -10.81 6.82
C GLN A 196 -10.72 -10.12 7.07
N LEU A 197 -11.07 -9.10 6.30
CA LEU A 197 -12.41 -8.50 6.36
C LEU A 197 -13.49 -9.42 5.73
N ASP A 198 -13.07 -10.43 4.95
CA ASP A 198 -13.97 -11.39 4.29
C ASP A 198 -14.32 -12.61 5.17
N ASN A 199 -13.71 -12.78 6.35
CA ASN A 199 -14.00 -13.80 7.33
C ASN A 199 -14.77 -13.23 8.54
#